data_64bccffa273f2676ca37dd435b78b67a
#
_entry.id   64bccffa273f2676ca37dd435b78b67a
#
_cell.length_a   1.000
_cell.length_b   1.000
_cell.length_c   1.000
_cell.angle_alpha   90.00
_cell.angle_beta   90.00
_cell.angle_gamma   90.00
#
_symmetry.space_group_name_H-M   'P 1'
#
loop_
_entity.id
_entity.type
_entity.pdbx_description
1 polymer ?
#
loop_
_entity_poly.entity_id
_entity_poly.type
_entity_poly.pdbx_seq_one_letter_code
_entity_poly.pdbx_strand_id
1 'polypeptide(L)'
;MGKNKIARILWFSFLFTAPVSAQMMTEQEADALFESLSNWGRWGENDQKGTVNFITSETRVSAARLVQTGTSVSMAHEVLDEPAADNFSPYDHRMTSIGSSPGPWSGDFIGVSYHGYAHSHLDALCHRFQFGTMYNGYSEDEVTEAGCGQLAITAFKEGIFGRGIVMDFPRLRGVDWLENGTPITSDWLEEWEVANNIKIGSGDIVLIRTGRWMRRATLGPWNLAVDSAGLHASSVSWFKDREVALIGSDSALDVKPSLVEGYDSPVHALVLVALGMPIFDNLDLEAVSEEAQRQGRAEFLFTTAPLRVNGGTGSPLNPIATF
;
A
#
# COMPACT_ATOMS: atom_id res chain seq x y z
N MET A 1 -46.14 -1.71 -53.17
CA MET A 1 -45.84 -0.74 -52.12
C MET A 1 -44.78 -1.34 -51.19
N GLY A 2 -43.50 -1.12 -51.52
CA GLY A 2 -42.38 -1.64 -50.76
C GLY A 2 -41.89 -0.58 -49.73
N LYS A 3 -41.82 -0.96 -48.46
CA LYS A 3 -41.26 -0.12 -47.41
C LYS A 3 -39.78 -0.49 -47.24
N ASN A 4 -38.88 0.41 -47.71
CA ASN A 4 -37.44 0.33 -47.41
C ASN A 4 -37.19 0.67 -45.95
N LYS A 5 -36.65 -0.29 -45.18
CA LYS A 5 -36.09 -0.04 -43.86
C LYS A 5 -34.63 0.31 -44.05
N ILE A 6 -34.28 1.58 -43.76
CA ILE A 6 -32.90 2.05 -43.70
C ILE A 6 -32.39 1.67 -42.30
N ALA A 7 -31.42 0.75 -42.21
CA ALA A 7 -30.70 0.46 -41.00
C ALA A 7 -29.64 1.54 -40.76
N ARG A 8 -29.77 2.30 -39.69
CA ARG A 8 -28.71 3.21 -39.23
C ARG A 8 -27.67 2.40 -38.45
N ILE A 9 -26.48 2.28 -39.02
CA ILE A 9 -25.31 1.73 -38.37
C ILE A 9 -24.75 2.86 -37.52
N LEU A 10 -24.83 2.74 -36.19
CA LEU A 10 -24.12 3.61 -35.23
C LEU A 10 -22.68 3.12 -35.16
N TRP A 11 -21.76 3.93 -35.68
CA TRP A 11 -20.32 3.79 -35.44
C TRP A 11 -20.03 4.31 -34.03
N PHE A 12 -19.69 3.40 -33.11
CA PHE A 12 -19.01 3.79 -31.85
C PHE A 12 -17.52 4.00 -32.17
N SER A 13 -17.11 5.25 -32.22
CA SER A 13 -15.68 5.60 -32.27
C SER A 13 -15.10 5.37 -30.88
N PHE A 14 -14.37 4.27 -30.70
CA PHE A 14 -13.46 4.11 -29.56
C PHE A 14 -12.33 5.13 -29.72
N LEU A 15 -12.38 6.20 -28.95
CA LEU A 15 -11.22 7.07 -28.74
C LEU A 15 -10.19 6.27 -27.93
N PHE A 16 -9.21 5.69 -28.62
CA PHE A 16 -7.98 5.25 -27.98
C PHE A 16 -7.26 6.51 -27.47
N THR A 17 -7.41 6.83 -26.19
CA THR A 17 -6.50 7.75 -25.52
C THR A 17 -5.15 7.04 -25.41
N ALA A 18 -4.13 7.61 -26.05
CA ALA A 18 -2.76 7.15 -25.89
C ALA A 18 -2.43 7.15 -24.39
N PRO A 19 -1.67 6.15 -23.87
CA PRO A 19 -1.25 6.16 -22.49
C PRO A 19 -0.48 7.45 -22.23
N VAL A 20 -0.90 8.23 -21.24
CA VAL A 20 -0.11 9.33 -20.72
C VAL A 20 1.13 8.69 -20.10
N SER A 21 2.25 8.76 -20.81
CA SER A 21 3.55 8.35 -20.28
C SER A 21 3.87 9.30 -19.14
N ALA A 22 4.09 8.80 -17.93
CA ALA A 22 4.58 9.64 -16.85
C ALA A 22 5.91 10.25 -17.30
N GLN A 23 6.00 11.57 -17.17
CA GLN A 23 7.20 12.29 -17.53
C GLN A 23 8.28 12.05 -16.48
N MET A 24 9.54 11.90 -16.90
CA MET A 24 10.68 11.89 -15.97
C MET A 24 10.65 13.15 -15.13
N MET A 25 10.74 13.00 -13.82
CA MET A 25 10.85 14.08 -12.84
C MET A 25 12.32 14.32 -12.53
N THR A 26 12.76 15.57 -12.52
CA THR A 26 14.12 15.93 -12.11
C THR A 26 14.27 15.82 -10.58
N GLU A 27 15.51 15.68 -10.11
CA GLU A 27 15.83 15.72 -8.68
C GLU A 27 15.31 17.01 -8.01
N GLN A 28 15.50 18.17 -8.66
CA GLN A 28 15.02 19.44 -8.15
C GLN A 28 13.48 19.51 -8.00
N GLU A 29 12.75 18.94 -8.95
CA GLU A 29 11.27 18.84 -8.85
C GLU A 29 10.85 17.93 -7.71
N ALA A 30 11.56 16.82 -7.49
CA ALA A 30 11.30 15.89 -6.39
C ALA A 30 11.58 16.54 -5.02
N ASP A 31 12.65 17.29 -4.89
CA ASP A 31 12.98 18.04 -3.67
C ASP A 31 11.94 19.13 -3.38
N ALA A 32 11.53 19.88 -4.39
CA ALA A 32 10.45 20.88 -4.25
C ALA A 32 9.11 20.21 -3.86
N LEU A 33 8.84 19.03 -4.41
CA LEU A 33 7.65 18.26 -4.06
C LEU A 33 7.73 17.81 -2.59
N PHE A 34 8.88 17.32 -2.11
CA PHE A 34 9.09 16.94 -0.72
C PHE A 34 8.76 18.10 0.24
N GLU A 35 9.30 19.28 -0.02
CA GLU A 35 9.01 20.47 0.79
C GLU A 35 7.51 20.83 0.78
N SER A 36 6.88 20.83 -0.39
CA SER A 36 5.47 21.18 -0.54
C SER A 36 4.51 20.18 0.12
N LEU A 37 4.93 18.91 0.23
CA LEU A 37 4.16 17.83 0.83
C LEU A 37 4.31 17.76 2.35
N SER A 38 5.31 18.41 2.95
CA SER A 38 5.58 18.27 4.38
C SER A 38 4.36 18.58 5.25
N ASN A 39 4.05 17.67 6.17
CA ASN A 39 3.08 17.81 7.25
C ASN A 39 3.76 18.06 8.60
N TRP A 40 5.05 18.37 8.61
CA TRP A 40 5.80 18.57 9.85
C TRP A 40 5.17 19.66 10.69
N GLY A 41 5.03 19.40 11.99
CA GLY A 41 4.38 20.31 12.93
C GLY A 41 2.85 20.35 12.86
N ARG A 42 2.20 19.73 11.88
CA ARG A 42 0.74 19.77 11.72
C ARG A 42 -0.02 19.29 12.96
N TRP A 43 0.51 18.26 13.63
CA TRP A 43 -0.07 17.69 14.86
C TRP A 43 0.83 17.93 16.09
N GLY A 44 1.72 18.92 16.00
CA GLY A 44 2.66 19.29 17.05
C GLY A 44 4.06 18.70 16.85
N GLU A 45 5.04 19.34 17.49
CA GLU A 45 6.46 19.00 17.34
C GLU A 45 6.83 17.59 17.83
N ASN A 46 6.05 17.03 18.74
CA ASN A 46 6.27 15.69 19.30
C ASN A 46 5.37 14.61 18.66
N ASP A 47 4.70 14.93 17.55
CA ASP A 47 3.85 13.94 16.90
C ASP A 47 4.68 12.79 16.30
N GLN A 48 4.21 11.56 16.53
CA GLN A 48 4.83 10.34 16.03
C GLN A 48 3.84 9.47 15.21
N LYS A 49 2.64 9.97 14.95
CA LYS A 49 1.58 9.23 14.25
C LYS A 49 1.35 9.70 12.81
N GLY A 50 1.76 10.94 12.53
CA GLY A 50 1.59 11.51 11.19
C GLY A 50 0.14 11.48 10.72
N THR A 51 -0.09 11.06 9.48
CA THR A 51 -1.43 11.03 8.85
C THR A 51 -2.41 10.07 9.53
N VAL A 52 -1.96 9.12 10.36
CA VAL A 52 -2.86 8.27 11.17
C VAL A 52 -3.72 9.11 12.13
N ASN A 53 -3.33 10.33 12.45
CA ASN A 53 -4.13 11.28 13.21
C ASN A 53 -5.46 11.66 12.50
N PHE A 54 -5.60 11.43 11.19
CA PHE A 54 -6.86 11.58 10.48
C PHE A 54 -7.88 10.47 10.83
N ILE A 55 -7.43 9.36 11.40
CA ILE A 55 -8.33 8.30 11.88
C ILE A 55 -8.84 8.69 13.26
N THR A 56 -9.95 9.42 13.29
CA THR A 56 -10.61 9.88 14.51
C THR A 56 -11.58 8.81 15.07
N SER A 57 -12.15 9.07 16.25
CA SER A 57 -13.22 8.24 16.81
C SER A 57 -14.43 8.17 15.89
N GLU A 58 -14.78 9.28 15.25
CA GLU A 58 -15.92 9.42 14.34
C GLU A 58 -15.71 8.62 13.05
N THR A 59 -14.51 8.71 12.44
CA THR A 59 -14.19 7.94 11.23
C THR A 59 -14.16 6.44 11.52
N ARG A 60 -13.66 6.02 12.69
CA ARG A 60 -13.73 4.60 13.14
C ARG A 60 -15.15 4.09 13.28
N VAL A 61 -16.02 4.86 13.95
CA VAL A 61 -17.44 4.50 14.10
C VAL A 61 -18.13 4.44 12.74
N SER A 62 -17.81 5.36 11.82
CA SER A 62 -18.35 5.35 10.47
C SER A 62 -17.87 4.13 9.68
N ALA A 63 -16.59 3.77 9.78
CA ALA A 63 -16.02 2.59 9.14
C ALA A 63 -16.67 1.29 9.64
N ALA A 64 -16.96 1.17 10.95
CA ALA A 64 -17.62 0.00 11.51
C ALA A 64 -19.03 -0.23 10.92
N ARG A 65 -19.71 0.82 10.45
CA ARG A 65 -21.03 0.73 9.80
C ARG A 65 -20.96 0.22 8.35
N LEU A 66 -19.79 0.08 7.78
CA LEU A 66 -19.60 -0.51 6.45
C LEU A 66 -19.81 -2.04 6.47
N VAL A 67 -19.76 -2.68 7.63
CA VAL A 67 -20.01 -4.11 7.74
C VAL A 67 -21.49 -4.40 7.51
N GLN A 68 -21.80 -5.11 6.42
CA GLN A 68 -23.17 -5.45 6.01
C GLN A 68 -23.39 -6.96 5.92
N THR A 69 -22.39 -7.71 5.47
CA THR A 69 -22.49 -9.17 5.28
C THR A 69 -21.68 -9.94 6.32
N GLY A 70 -20.67 -9.30 6.93
CA GLY A 70 -19.74 -9.95 7.86
C GLY A 70 -18.70 -10.84 7.16
N THR A 71 -18.60 -10.78 5.81
CA THR A 71 -17.56 -11.50 5.07
C THR A 71 -16.21 -10.88 5.36
N SER A 72 -15.27 -11.69 5.86
CA SER A 72 -13.90 -11.25 6.16
C SER A 72 -12.91 -11.86 5.18
N VAL A 73 -11.96 -11.03 4.72
CA VAL A 73 -10.93 -11.41 3.76
C VAL A 73 -9.56 -11.01 4.31
N SER A 74 -8.62 -11.95 4.33
CA SER A 74 -7.21 -11.69 4.64
C SER A 74 -6.57 -10.96 3.46
N MET A 75 -5.74 -9.95 3.76
CA MET A 75 -4.97 -9.21 2.78
C MET A 75 -3.46 -9.44 2.93
N ALA A 76 -3.06 -10.57 3.53
CA ALA A 76 -1.68 -11.03 3.55
C ALA A 76 -1.52 -12.28 2.70
N HIS A 77 -0.46 -12.32 1.91
CA HIS A 77 -0.05 -13.55 1.23
C HIS A 77 0.43 -14.59 2.24
N GLU A 78 0.27 -15.88 1.93
CA GLU A 78 0.95 -16.95 2.66
C GLU A 78 2.45 -16.68 2.71
N VAL A 79 3.08 -16.96 3.85
CA VAL A 79 4.50 -16.71 4.03
C VAL A 79 5.34 -17.55 3.06
N LEU A 80 6.37 -16.95 2.50
CA LEU A 80 7.28 -17.60 1.54
C LEU A 80 8.54 -18.04 2.28
N ASP A 81 8.72 -19.35 2.46
CA ASP A 81 9.83 -19.99 3.15
C ASP A 81 10.98 -20.42 2.24
N GLU A 82 10.80 -20.30 0.92
CA GLU A 82 11.84 -20.62 -0.06
C GLU A 82 12.44 -19.35 -0.69
N PRO A 83 13.77 -19.34 -0.94
CA PRO A 83 14.42 -18.24 -1.66
C PRO A 83 13.88 -18.09 -3.09
N ALA A 84 13.63 -16.84 -3.50
CA ALA A 84 13.19 -16.53 -4.86
C ALA A 84 13.72 -15.14 -5.29
N ALA A 85 13.51 -14.79 -6.56
CA ALA A 85 13.95 -13.49 -7.09
C ALA A 85 13.28 -12.30 -6.39
N ASP A 86 12.13 -12.49 -5.77
CA ASP A 86 11.38 -11.54 -4.96
C ASP A 86 11.41 -11.88 -3.46
N ASN A 87 12.10 -12.94 -3.04
CA ASN A 87 12.21 -13.37 -1.65
C ASN A 87 13.68 -13.63 -1.27
N PHE A 88 14.41 -12.58 -0.94
CA PHE A 88 15.81 -12.64 -0.55
C PHE A 88 16.01 -13.09 0.91
N SER A 89 14.97 -12.95 1.74
CA SER A 89 14.97 -13.30 3.17
C SER A 89 13.74 -14.15 3.48
N PRO A 90 13.81 -15.46 3.17
CA PRO A 90 12.70 -16.38 3.41
C PRO A 90 12.25 -16.38 4.86
N TYR A 91 10.98 -16.68 5.06
CA TYR A 91 10.41 -16.84 6.39
C TYR A 91 11.01 -18.08 7.07
N ASP A 92 11.57 -17.91 8.27
CA ASP A 92 12.10 -19.05 9.08
C ASP A 92 10.97 -19.56 10.00
N HIS A 93 10.36 -20.68 9.58
CA HIS A 93 9.40 -21.40 10.40
C HIS A 93 9.92 -22.79 10.71
N ARG A 94 10.00 -23.15 11.99
CA ARG A 94 10.46 -24.47 12.42
C ARG A 94 9.72 -24.91 13.68
N MET A 95 9.35 -26.19 13.70
CA MET A 95 8.77 -26.79 14.89
C MET A 95 9.85 -26.97 15.97
N THR A 96 9.56 -26.53 17.18
CA THR A 96 10.40 -26.76 18.37
C THR A 96 9.89 -27.93 19.22
N SER A 97 8.61 -28.30 19.05
CA SER A 97 7.98 -29.46 19.67
C SER A 97 6.90 -30.02 18.74
N ILE A 98 6.90 -31.33 18.53
CA ILE A 98 5.95 -32.05 17.65
C ILE A 98 5.18 -33.12 18.42
N GLY A 99 4.17 -33.76 17.80
CA GLY A 99 3.32 -34.76 18.45
C GLY A 99 4.03 -35.95 19.06
N SER A 100 5.27 -36.27 18.61
CA SER A 100 6.13 -37.31 19.19
C SER A 100 7.07 -36.82 20.29
N SER A 101 7.11 -35.51 20.55
CA SER A 101 7.91 -34.95 21.65
C SER A 101 7.28 -35.25 23.00
N PRO A 102 8.09 -35.31 24.09
CA PRO A 102 7.52 -35.44 25.45
C PRO A 102 6.62 -34.24 25.79
N GLY A 103 5.45 -34.54 26.40
CA GLY A 103 4.48 -33.53 26.83
C GLY A 103 3.32 -33.33 25.85
N PRO A 104 2.27 -32.61 26.28
CA PRO A 104 1.02 -32.45 25.52
C PRO A 104 0.97 -31.26 24.61
N TRP A 105 2.13 -30.63 24.27
CA TRP A 105 2.22 -29.37 23.54
C TRP A 105 2.96 -29.54 22.22
N SER A 106 2.52 -28.81 21.21
CA SER A 106 3.34 -28.45 20.06
C SER A 106 3.88 -27.03 20.22
N GLY A 107 5.01 -26.74 19.63
CA GLY A 107 5.62 -25.41 19.65
C GLY A 107 6.41 -25.17 18.40
N ASP A 108 6.56 -23.90 18.06
CA ASP A 108 7.31 -23.46 16.89
C ASP A 108 8.12 -22.19 17.18
N PHE A 109 8.99 -21.89 16.25
CA PHE A 109 9.71 -20.63 16.13
C PHE A 109 9.36 -20.01 14.79
N ILE A 110 9.15 -18.70 14.78
CA ILE A 110 9.01 -17.92 13.56
C ILE A 110 9.99 -16.74 13.58
N GLY A 111 10.64 -16.50 12.43
CA GLY A 111 11.52 -15.36 12.22
C GLY A 111 11.41 -14.85 10.80
N VAL A 112 11.43 -13.51 10.64
CA VAL A 112 11.33 -12.89 9.33
C VAL A 112 12.03 -11.54 9.31
N SER A 113 12.78 -11.29 8.23
CA SER A 113 13.23 -9.95 7.84
C SER A 113 12.21 -9.40 6.86
N TYR A 114 11.17 -8.74 7.38
CA TYR A 114 9.95 -8.44 6.63
C TYR A 114 10.09 -7.28 5.63
N HIS A 115 11.00 -6.33 5.86
CA HIS A 115 11.30 -5.30 4.88
C HIS A 115 11.88 -5.92 3.62
N GLY A 116 11.18 -5.78 2.50
CA GLY A 116 11.53 -6.41 1.24
C GLY A 116 10.29 -6.58 0.35
N TYR A 117 10.30 -7.61 -0.50
CA TYR A 117 9.31 -7.76 -1.58
C TYR A 117 8.43 -9.01 -1.43
N ALA A 118 8.48 -9.71 -0.30
CA ALA A 118 7.81 -11.00 -0.15
C ALA A 118 6.70 -11.02 0.90
N HIS A 119 6.89 -10.34 2.02
CA HIS A 119 6.02 -10.49 3.18
C HIS A 119 5.20 -9.22 3.43
N SER A 120 3.91 -9.41 3.69
CA SER A 120 3.01 -8.29 4.04
C SER A 120 3.45 -7.65 5.35
N HIS A 121 3.68 -6.34 5.33
CA HIS A 121 4.15 -5.60 6.50
C HIS A 121 3.67 -4.15 6.48
N LEU A 122 3.77 -3.51 7.64
CA LEU A 122 3.58 -2.08 7.85
C LEU A 122 4.91 -1.44 8.18
N ASP A 123 5.27 -0.40 7.44
CA ASP A 123 6.42 0.45 7.75
C ASP A 123 6.06 1.51 8.78
N ALA A 124 6.90 1.61 9.81
CA ALA A 124 6.87 2.73 10.74
C ALA A 124 7.56 3.96 10.15
N LEU A 125 7.29 5.14 10.70
CA LEU A 125 7.83 6.39 10.17
C LEU A 125 9.35 6.53 10.35
N CYS A 126 9.96 5.72 11.21
CA CYS A 126 11.42 5.63 11.35
C CYS A 126 12.10 4.69 10.35
N HIS A 127 11.33 4.03 9.45
CA HIS A 127 11.92 3.13 8.46
C HIS A 127 12.71 3.85 7.37
N ARG A 128 12.35 5.08 7.04
CA ARG A 128 12.95 5.85 5.93
C ARG A 128 13.57 7.16 6.41
N PHE A 129 14.73 7.49 5.84
CA PHE A 129 15.43 8.75 6.04
C PHE A 129 15.47 9.54 4.75
N GLN A 130 15.41 10.86 4.86
CA GLN A 130 15.62 11.79 3.76
C GLN A 130 16.32 13.05 4.29
N PHE A 131 17.40 13.45 3.66
CA PHE A 131 18.23 14.59 4.09
C PHE A 131 18.71 14.52 5.55
N GLY A 132 19.07 13.31 6.03
CA GLY A 132 19.50 13.08 7.42
C GLY A 132 18.37 13.10 8.46
N THR A 133 17.11 13.12 8.02
CA THR A 133 15.95 13.23 8.91
C THR A 133 14.88 12.18 8.62
N MET A 134 14.04 11.94 9.61
CA MET A 134 12.77 11.23 9.55
C MET A 134 11.60 12.22 9.58
N TYR A 135 10.36 11.72 9.55
CA TYR A 135 9.15 12.53 9.69
C TYR A 135 9.26 13.48 10.91
N ASN A 136 8.68 14.66 10.76
CA ASN A 136 8.60 15.72 11.76
C ASN A 136 9.97 16.26 12.22
N GLY A 137 11.03 16.05 11.39
CA GLY A 137 12.38 16.58 11.64
C GLY A 137 13.20 15.81 12.66
N TYR A 138 12.76 14.63 13.11
CA TYR A 138 13.61 13.78 13.96
C TYR A 138 14.86 13.34 13.21
N SER A 139 16.02 13.36 13.88
CA SER A 139 17.29 12.93 13.29
C SER A 139 17.29 11.42 12.97
N GLU A 140 17.93 11.02 11.87
CA GLU A 140 18.22 9.61 11.60
C GLU A 140 19.09 8.95 12.67
N ASP A 141 19.89 9.74 13.43
CA ASP A 141 20.70 9.26 14.57
C ASP A 141 19.86 8.69 15.73
N GLU A 142 18.56 8.97 15.76
CA GLU A 142 17.63 8.34 16.71
C GLU A 142 17.39 6.85 16.44
N VAL A 143 17.81 6.34 15.27
CA VAL A 143 17.79 4.92 14.94
C VAL A 143 19.17 4.32 15.22
N THR A 144 19.25 3.53 16.28
CA THR A 144 20.49 2.93 16.79
C THR A 144 20.39 1.40 16.80
N GLU A 145 21.43 0.71 17.26
CA GLU A 145 21.39 -0.75 17.49
C GLU A 145 20.28 -1.18 18.46
N ALA A 146 19.79 -0.26 19.32
CA ALA A 146 18.66 -0.51 20.22
C ALA A 146 17.29 -0.35 19.54
N GLY A 147 17.26 0.07 18.29
CA GLY A 147 16.06 0.37 17.52
C GLY A 147 15.77 1.86 17.39
N CYS A 148 14.59 2.21 16.94
CA CYS A 148 14.12 3.59 16.79
C CYS A 148 13.82 4.22 18.17
N GLY A 149 14.49 5.30 18.51
CA GLY A 149 14.18 6.11 19.69
C GLY A 149 12.86 6.88 19.56
N GLN A 150 12.51 7.26 18.31
CA GLN A 150 11.28 7.96 17.95
C GLN A 150 10.63 7.28 16.73
N LEU A 151 9.36 7.57 16.49
CA LEU A 151 8.62 7.14 15.28
C LEU A 151 8.54 5.61 15.08
N ALA A 152 8.78 4.82 16.14
CA ALA A 152 8.76 3.36 16.09
C ALA A 152 7.34 2.83 15.84
N ILE A 153 7.26 1.57 15.43
CA ILE A 153 5.99 0.86 15.15
C ILE A 153 5.00 0.88 16.33
N THR A 154 5.51 1.03 17.54
CA THR A 154 4.68 1.14 18.76
C THR A 154 3.84 2.42 18.83
N ALA A 155 4.08 3.40 17.96
CA ALA A 155 3.18 4.55 17.79
C ALA A 155 1.77 4.12 17.33
N PHE A 156 1.65 2.96 16.69
CA PHE A 156 0.40 2.40 16.16
C PHE A 156 -0.14 1.22 16.99
N LYS A 157 0.29 1.08 18.24
CA LYS A 157 -0.04 -0.06 19.15
C LYS A 157 -1.53 -0.21 19.45
N GLU A 158 -2.34 0.84 19.29
CA GLU A 158 -3.80 0.78 19.43
C GLU A 158 -4.50 0.16 18.20
N GLY A 159 -3.72 -0.20 17.18
CA GLY A 159 -4.22 -0.74 15.92
C GLY A 159 -4.71 0.34 14.95
N ILE A 160 -4.89 -0.09 13.72
CA ILE A 160 -5.41 0.71 12.61
C ILE A 160 -6.79 0.15 12.26
N PHE A 161 -7.79 1.00 12.35
CA PHE A 161 -9.19 0.67 12.18
C PHE A 161 -9.86 1.83 11.45
N GLY A 162 -10.31 1.61 10.20
CA GLY A 162 -10.84 2.69 9.37
C GLY A 162 -11.56 2.18 8.12
N ARG A 163 -11.98 3.12 7.27
CA ARG A 163 -12.51 2.80 5.96
C ARG A 163 -11.37 2.42 5.03
N GLY A 164 -11.32 1.15 4.60
CA GLY A 164 -10.43 0.64 3.57
C GLY A 164 -11.07 0.74 2.20
N ILE A 165 -10.28 1.08 1.18
CA ILE A 165 -10.69 1.10 -0.22
C ILE A 165 -9.65 0.36 -1.05
N VAL A 166 -10.07 -0.65 -1.82
CA VAL A 166 -9.21 -1.32 -2.79
C VAL A 166 -9.36 -0.69 -4.17
N MET A 167 -8.30 -0.05 -4.66
CA MET A 167 -8.21 0.50 -6.01
C MET A 167 -7.60 -0.54 -6.96
N ASP A 168 -8.45 -1.25 -7.69
CA ASP A 168 -8.05 -2.29 -8.63
C ASP A 168 -7.75 -1.69 -10.01
N PHE A 169 -6.46 -1.39 -10.29
CA PHE A 169 -6.04 -0.81 -11.55
C PHE A 169 -6.01 -1.79 -12.71
N PRO A 170 -5.59 -3.06 -12.55
CA PRO A 170 -5.76 -4.05 -13.60
C PRO A 170 -7.20 -4.14 -14.12
N ARG A 171 -8.17 -4.19 -13.23
CA ARG A 171 -9.61 -4.21 -13.62
C ARG A 171 -10.01 -2.95 -14.37
N LEU A 172 -9.60 -1.77 -13.89
CA LEU A 172 -9.87 -0.49 -14.56
C LEU A 172 -9.32 -0.49 -15.99
N ARG A 173 -8.19 -1.16 -16.22
CA ARG A 173 -7.52 -1.26 -17.53
C ARG A 173 -7.95 -2.47 -18.35
N GLY A 174 -8.76 -3.39 -17.82
CA GLY A 174 -9.20 -4.60 -18.50
C GLY A 174 -8.10 -5.62 -18.75
N VAL A 175 -7.13 -5.71 -17.81
CA VAL A 175 -6.00 -6.63 -17.82
C VAL A 175 -5.94 -7.43 -16.52
N ASP A 176 -5.18 -8.52 -16.49
CA ASP A 176 -5.03 -9.35 -15.29
C ASP A 176 -4.05 -8.73 -14.29
N TRP A 177 -3.01 -8.04 -14.78
CA TRP A 177 -2.02 -7.28 -14.00
C TRP A 177 -1.51 -6.08 -14.79
N LEU A 178 -0.92 -5.10 -14.10
CA LEU A 178 -0.16 -4.04 -14.74
C LEU A 178 1.23 -4.57 -15.12
N GLU A 179 1.69 -4.23 -16.32
CA GLU A 179 3.06 -4.56 -16.73
C GLU A 179 4.07 -3.81 -15.88
N ASN A 180 5.23 -4.45 -15.66
CA ASN A 180 6.35 -3.84 -14.95
C ASN A 180 6.70 -2.47 -15.52
N GLY A 181 7.16 -1.55 -14.68
CA GLY A 181 7.47 -0.18 -15.08
C GLY A 181 6.24 0.70 -15.33
N THR A 182 5.01 0.18 -15.14
CA THR A 182 3.79 0.99 -15.31
C THR A 182 3.61 1.97 -14.15
N PRO A 183 3.67 3.29 -14.38
CA PRO A 183 3.47 4.30 -13.35
C PRO A 183 1.98 4.58 -13.14
N ILE A 184 1.55 4.57 -11.88
CA ILE A 184 0.22 5.03 -11.48
C ILE A 184 0.35 6.50 -11.07
N THR A 185 -0.26 7.39 -11.85
CA THR A 185 -0.25 8.84 -11.66
C THR A 185 -1.53 9.33 -10.98
N SER A 186 -1.56 10.61 -10.60
CA SER A 186 -2.78 11.25 -10.06
C SER A 186 -3.99 11.11 -10.99
N ASP A 187 -3.77 11.22 -12.31
CA ASP A 187 -4.86 11.08 -13.29
C ASP A 187 -5.51 9.69 -13.24
N TRP A 188 -4.71 8.64 -13.00
CA TRP A 188 -5.22 7.28 -12.84
C TRP A 188 -6.03 7.12 -11.56
N LEU A 189 -5.59 7.77 -10.46
CA LEU A 189 -6.31 7.77 -9.19
C LEU A 189 -7.66 8.49 -9.33
N GLU A 190 -7.70 9.64 -10.02
CA GLU A 190 -8.94 10.37 -10.29
C GLU A 190 -9.87 9.60 -11.23
N GLU A 191 -9.34 8.99 -12.28
CA GLU A 191 -10.11 8.14 -13.20
C GLU A 191 -10.76 6.99 -12.43
N TRP A 192 -10.04 6.37 -11.49
CA TRP A 192 -10.57 5.30 -10.66
C TRP A 192 -11.72 5.77 -9.76
N GLU A 193 -11.59 6.94 -9.10
CA GLU A 193 -12.68 7.55 -8.30
C GLU A 193 -13.95 7.74 -9.13
N VAL A 194 -13.78 8.30 -10.33
CA VAL A 194 -14.90 8.56 -11.25
C VAL A 194 -15.55 7.26 -11.72
N ALA A 195 -14.74 6.29 -12.16
CA ALA A 195 -15.24 5.01 -12.68
C ALA A 195 -16.01 4.20 -11.63
N ASN A 196 -15.64 4.29 -10.35
CA ASN A 196 -16.26 3.55 -9.27
C ASN A 196 -17.30 4.39 -8.48
N ASN A 197 -17.47 5.67 -8.81
CA ASN A 197 -18.33 6.61 -8.10
C ASN A 197 -18.05 6.63 -6.58
N ILE A 198 -16.76 6.55 -6.21
CA ILE A 198 -16.27 6.60 -4.84
C ILE A 198 -15.42 7.85 -4.70
N LYS A 199 -15.61 8.60 -3.61
CA LYS A 199 -14.76 9.72 -3.27
C LYS A 199 -13.89 9.35 -2.06
N ILE A 200 -12.59 9.46 -2.25
CA ILE A 200 -11.60 9.32 -1.18
C ILE A 200 -11.61 10.56 -0.30
N GLY A 201 -11.46 10.39 1.00
CA GLY A 201 -11.51 11.46 1.98
C GLY A 201 -10.65 11.24 3.20
N SER A 202 -10.77 12.19 4.13
CA SER A 202 -9.95 12.24 5.33
C SER A 202 -10.10 10.98 6.20
N GLY A 203 -8.96 10.36 6.54
CA GLY A 203 -8.90 9.16 7.36
C GLY A 203 -9.04 7.84 6.60
N ASP A 204 -9.18 7.88 5.28
CA ASP A 204 -9.26 6.67 4.45
C ASP A 204 -7.92 5.93 4.38
N ILE A 205 -8.00 4.61 4.16
CA ILE A 205 -6.90 3.70 3.93
C ILE A 205 -7.02 3.20 2.49
N VAL A 206 -6.09 3.62 1.62
CA VAL A 206 -6.15 3.35 0.18
C VAL A 206 -5.18 2.24 -0.17
N LEU A 207 -5.70 1.16 -0.76
CA LEU A 207 -4.94 -0.02 -1.14
C LEU A 207 -4.87 -0.14 -2.68
N ILE A 208 -3.67 -0.13 -3.22
CA ILE A 208 -3.39 -0.10 -4.65
C ILE A 208 -3.09 -1.53 -5.12
N ARG A 209 -4.00 -2.12 -5.89
CA ARG A 209 -3.76 -3.40 -6.55
C ARG A 209 -3.12 -3.18 -7.92
N THR A 210 -1.94 -3.77 -8.11
CA THR A 210 -1.24 -3.83 -9.40
C THR A 210 -1.42 -5.18 -10.11
N GLY A 211 -1.89 -6.20 -9.40
CA GLY A 211 -2.02 -7.59 -9.88
C GLY A 211 -0.70 -8.37 -9.77
N ARG A 212 0.21 -7.93 -8.91
CA ARG A 212 1.53 -8.55 -8.73
C ARG A 212 1.44 -10.05 -8.43
N TRP A 213 0.55 -10.47 -7.53
CA TRP A 213 0.46 -11.86 -7.12
C TRP A 213 -0.11 -12.75 -8.23
N MET A 214 -1.08 -12.26 -9.01
CA MET A 214 -1.58 -12.92 -10.22
C MET A 214 -0.45 -13.10 -11.25
N ARG A 215 0.34 -12.04 -11.51
CA ARG A 215 1.51 -12.10 -12.40
C ARG A 215 2.53 -13.12 -11.90
N ARG A 216 2.86 -13.08 -10.60
CA ARG A 216 3.80 -14.02 -9.97
C ARG A 216 3.36 -15.47 -10.11
N ALA A 217 2.09 -15.74 -9.88
CA ALA A 217 1.53 -17.08 -10.03
C ALA A 217 1.59 -17.58 -11.48
N THR A 218 1.44 -16.67 -12.45
CA THR A 218 1.39 -17.01 -13.88
C THR A 218 2.77 -17.11 -14.53
N LEU A 219 3.67 -16.16 -14.23
CA LEU A 219 4.96 -16.01 -14.91
C LEU A 219 6.17 -16.37 -14.03
N GLY A 220 5.94 -16.62 -12.74
CA GLY A 220 6.99 -16.85 -11.75
C GLY A 220 7.52 -15.58 -11.09
N PRO A 221 8.36 -15.73 -10.04
CA PRO A 221 8.93 -14.62 -9.30
C PRO A 221 9.96 -13.84 -10.13
N TRP A 222 10.05 -12.52 -9.88
CA TRP A 222 11.05 -11.64 -10.51
C TRP A 222 11.59 -10.63 -9.49
N ASN A 223 12.63 -9.89 -9.84
CA ASN A 223 13.21 -8.88 -8.95
C ASN A 223 12.41 -7.56 -9.00
N LEU A 224 11.51 -7.37 -8.05
CA LEU A 224 10.69 -6.16 -7.93
C LEU A 224 11.52 -4.90 -7.61
N ALA A 225 12.71 -5.03 -7.04
CA ALA A 225 13.59 -3.89 -6.79
C ALA A 225 14.06 -3.22 -8.09
N VAL A 226 14.04 -3.96 -9.20
CA VAL A 226 14.52 -3.48 -10.50
C VAL A 226 13.37 -3.03 -11.40
N ASP A 227 12.25 -3.78 -11.36
CA ASP A 227 11.18 -3.60 -12.34
C ASP A 227 9.81 -3.97 -11.74
N SER A 228 8.96 -2.99 -11.50
CA SER A 228 7.61 -3.18 -10.95
C SER A 228 6.65 -2.07 -11.37
N ALA A 229 5.37 -2.40 -11.51
CA ALA A 229 4.31 -1.38 -11.53
C ALA A 229 4.12 -0.78 -10.13
N GLY A 230 3.77 0.49 -10.06
CA GLY A 230 3.55 1.16 -8.78
C GLY A 230 3.24 2.65 -8.93
N LEU A 231 3.17 3.36 -7.81
CA LEU A 231 2.91 4.79 -7.79
C LEU A 231 4.10 5.58 -8.34
N HIS A 232 3.80 6.59 -9.14
CA HIS A 232 4.76 7.63 -9.51
C HIS A 232 4.78 8.72 -8.45
N ALA A 233 5.94 9.35 -8.20
CA ALA A 233 6.11 10.40 -7.18
C ALA A 233 5.07 11.52 -7.28
N SER A 234 4.67 11.93 -8.51
CA SER A 234 3.66 12.96 -8.72
C SER A 234 2.28 12.63 -8.14
N SER A 235 1.98 11.35 -7.90
CA SER A 235 0.70 10.93 -7.34
C SER A 235 0.54 11.26 -5.84
N VAL A 236 1.64 11.54 -5.14
CA VAL A 236 1.62 11.72 -3.68
C VAL A 236 0.81 12.96 -3.25
N SER A 237 0.82 14.02 -4.06
CA SER A 237 -0.02 15.21 -3.80
C SER A 237 -1.51 14.87 -3.72
N TRP A 238 -1.97 13.93 -4.54
CA TRP A 238 -3.36 13.49 -4.56
C TRP A 238 -3.80 12.90 -3.22
N PHE A 239 -2.92 12.11 -2.55
CA PHE A 239 -3.19 11.53 -1.24
C PHE A 239 -3.19 12.61 -0.14
N LYS A 240 -2.28 13.59 -0.22
CA LYS A 240 -2.25 14.73 0.69
C LYS A 240 -3.54 15.54 0.64
N ASP A 241 -3.99 15.90 -0.57
CA ASP A 241 -5.18 16.73 -0.79
C ASP A 241 -6.47 16.08 -0.28
N ARG A 242 -6.48 14.74 -0.20
CA ARG A 242 -7.60 13.95 0.32
C ARG A 242 -7.46 13.55 1.78
N GLU A 243 -6.36 13.97 2.42
CA GLU A 243 -6.05 13.64 3.82
C GLU A 243 -6.10 12.11 4.09
N VAL A 244 -5.57 11.33 3.14
CA VAL A 244 -5.47 9.88 3.28
C VAL A 244 -4.62 9.54 4.50
N ALA A 245 -5.08 8.59 5.31
CA ALA A 245 -4.39 8.21 6.54
C ALA A 245 -3.24 7.23 6.30
N LEU A 246 -3.44 6.25 5.43
CA LEU A 246 -2.43 5.25 5.06
C LEU A 246 -2.65 4.83 3.61
N ILE A 247 -1.55 4.42 2.99
CA ILE A 247 -1.58 3.76 1.69
C ILE A 247 -0.94 2.38 1.78
N GLY A 248 -1.31 1.51 0.85
CA GLY A 248 -0.69 0.20 0.71
C GLY A 248 -0.74 -0.31 -0.70
N SER A 249 0.06 -1.34 -1.00
CA SER A 249 0.09 -1.98 -2.30
C SER A 249 0.35 -3.48 -2.19
N ASP A 250 0.00 -4.21 -3.23
CA ASP A 250 0.41 -5.60 -3.43
C ASP A 250 1.87 -5.73 -3.90
N SER A 251 2.57 -4.59 -4.06
CA SER A 251 3.99 -4.45 -4.36
C SER A 251 4.68 -3.61 -3.28
N ALA A 252 5.88 -3.10 -3.56
CA ALA A 252 6.60 -2.16 -2.69
C ALA A 252 6.36 -0.71 -3.14
N LEU A 253 5.13 -0.35 -3.33
CA LEU A 253 4.53 0.96 -3.58
C LEU A 253 5.10 1.72 -4.78
N ASP A 254 6.44 1.98 -4.85
CA ASP A 254 7.08 2.73 -5.93
C ASP A 254 7.07 1.98 -7.26
N VAL A 255 6.81 2.67 -8.36
CA VAL A 255 7.13 2.16 -9.69
C VAL A 255 8.65 1.99 -9.84
N LYS A 256 9.08 0.90 -10.46
CA LYS A 256 10.49 0.63 -10.78
C LYS A 256 10.67 0.41 -12.29
N PRO A 257 11.65 1.11 -12.91
CA PRO A 257 12.45 2.21 -12.37
C PRO A 257 11.60 3.40 -11.93
N SER A 258 12.10 4.22 -11.00
CA SER A 258 11.31 5.24 -10.28
C SER A 258 10.78 6.39 -11.16
N LEU A 259 11.36 6.60 -12.34
CA LEU A 259 11.10 7.75 -13.22
C LEU A 259 11.39 9.12 -12.55
N VAL A 260 12.24 9.12 -11.51
CA VAL A 260 12.71 10.34 -10.82
C VAL A 260 14.22 10.30 -10.76
N GLU A 261 14.86 11.35 -11.30
CA GLU A 261 16.31 11.48 -11.35
C GLU A 261 16.90 11.49 -9.94
N GLY A 262 17.96 10.71 -9.70
CA GLY A 262 18.65 10.65 -8.41
C GLY A 262 17.92 9.87 -7.29
N TYR A 263 16.68 9.48 -7.50
CA TYR A 263 15.88 8.77 -6.48
C TYR A 263 15.51 7.36 -6.91
N ASP A 264 15.82 6.38 -6.06
CA ASP A 264 15.39 5.00 -6.30
C ASP A 264 13.94 4.74 -5.82
N SER A 265 13.57 5.19 -4.63
CA SER A 265 12.24 5.02 -4.05
C SER A 265 11.68 6.36 -3.55
N PRO A 266 11.30 7.27 -4.49
CA PRO A 266 10.84 8.62 -4.15
C PRO A 266 9.50 8.62 -3.42
N VAL A 267 8.57 7.70 -3.73
CA VAL A 267 7.27 7.64 -3.06
C VAL A 267 7.45 7.33 -1.59
N HIS A 268 8.33 6.36 -1.23
CA HIS A 268 8.66 6.08 0.18
C HIS A 268 9.18 7.31 0.91
N ALA A 269 10.08 8.09 0.30
CA ALA A 269 10.60 9.31 0.92
C ALA A 269 9.51 10.36 1.12
N LEU A 270 8.68 10.58 0.11
CA LEU A 270 7.58 11.56 0.15
C LEU A 270 6.50 11.18 1.16
N VAL A 271 6.10 9.90 1.24
CA VAL A 271 5.01 9.50 2.13
C VAL A 271 5.48 9.28 3.57
N LEU A 272 6.58 8.55 3.80
CA LEU A 272 7.05 8.28 5.17
C LEU A 272 7.65 9.52 5.83
N VAL A 273 8.48 10.29 5.10
CA VAL A 273 9.25 11.38 5.68
C VAL A 273 8.53 12.73 5.57
N ALA A 274 8.08 13.13 4.37
CA ALA A 274 7.42 14.44 4.23
C ALA A 274 6.00 14.42 4.81
N LEU A 275 5.14 13.47 4.40
CA LEU A 275 3.77 13.40 4.88
C LEU A 275 3.62 12.83 6.29
N GLY A 276 4.53 11.95 6.71
CA GLY A 276 4.35 11.13 7.92
C GLY A 276 3.23 10.11 7.74
N MET A 277 3.15 9.48 6.57
CA MET A 277 2.14 8.49 6.23
C MET A 277 2.76 7.09 6.26
N PRO A 278 2.35 6.19 7.17
CA PRO A 278 2.79 4.80 7.19
C PRO A 278 2.33 4.04 5.95
N ILE A 279 3.09 3.01 5.56
CA ILE A 279 2.90 2.25 4.32
C ILE A 279 2.64 0.78 4.64
N PHE A 280 1.68 0.18 3.92
CA PHE A 280 1.56 -1.28 3.82
C PHE A 280 2.18 -1.77 2.52
N ASP A 281 3.21 -2.59 2.62
CA ASP A 281 3.86 -3.21 1.47
C ASP A 281 3.52 -4.69 1.36
N ASN A 282 3.53 -5.19 0.12
CA ASN A 282 3.35 -6.60 -0.25
C ASN A 282 2.06 -7.25 0.28
N LEU A 283 0.97 -6.49 0.34
CA LEU A 283 -0.34 -7.05 0.64
C LEU A 283 -0.77 -8.03 -0.45
N ASP A 284 -1.58 -9.04 -0.11
CA ASP A 284 -2.31 -9.81 -1.10
C ASP A 284 -3.70 -9.18 -1.30
N LEU A 285 -3.86 -8.50 -2.41
CA LEU A 285 -5.10 -7.80 -2.75
C LEU A 285 -5.98 -8.55 -3.75
N GLU A 286 -5.63 -9.80 -4.12
CA GLU A 286 -6.40 -10.60 -5.08
C GLU A 286 -7.78 -10.92 -4.53
N ALA A 287 -7.84 -11.60 -3.38
CA ALA A 287 -9.11 -12.03 -2.78
C ALA A 287 -10.02 -10.87 -2.36
N VAL A 288 -9.45 -9.77 -1.84
CA VAL A 288 -10.27 -8.61 -1.45
C VAL A 288 -10.83 -7.88 -2.67
N SER A 289 -10.10 -7.85 -3.80
CA SER A 289 -10.59 -7.28 -5.05
C SER A 289 -11.73 -8.12 -5.66
N GLU A 290 -11.63 -9.44 -5.62
CA GLU A 290 -12.71 -10.33 -6.03
C GLU A 290 -13.96 -10.16 -5.15
N GLU A 291 -13.77 -10.08 -3.83
CA GLU A 291 -14.88 -9.88 -2.90
C GLU A 291 -15.53 -8.50 -3.10
N ALA A 292 -14.75 -7.44 -3.30
CA ALA A 292 -15.24 -6.11 -3.61
C ALA A 292 -16.12 -6.10 -4.86
N GLN A 293 -15.72 -6.84 -5.91
CA GLN A 293 -16.54 -7.02 -7.11
C GLN A 293 -17.83 -7.75 -6.81
N ARG A 294 -17.77 -8.85 -6.05
CA ARG A 294 -18.94 -9.65 -5.68
C ARG A 294 -19.94 -8.83 -4.85
N GLN A 295 -19.45 -7.93 -4.00
CA GLN A 295 -20.26 -7.02 -3.19
C GLN A 295 -20.76 -5.80 -3.98
N GLY A 296 -20.16 -5.52 -5.15
CA GLY A 296 -20.46 -4.30 -5.94
C GLY A 296 -20.00 -3.02 -5.27
N ARG A 297 -18.99 -3.09 -4.38
CA ARG A 297 -18.41 -1.94 -3.67
C ARG A 297 -16.93 -2.19 -3.34
N ALA A 298 -16.10 -1.17 -3.46
CA ALA A 298 -14.67 -1.28 -3.15
C ALA A 298 -14.32 -0.86 -1.71
N GLU A 299 -15.31 -0.51 -0.89
CA GLU A 299 -15.18 -0.02 0.47
C GLU A 299 -15.50 -1.13 1.48
N PHE A 300 -14.73 -1.18 2.55
CA PHE A 300 -14.88 -2.16 3.63
C PHE A 300 -14.35 -1.59 4.95
N LEU A 301 -14.67 -2.28 6.05
CA LEU A 301 -13.98 -2.07 7.31
C LEU A 301 -12.59 -2.67 7.22
N PHE A 302 -11.55 -1.83 7.32
CA PHE A 302 -10.16 -2.24 7.44
C PHE A 302 -9.76 -2.37 8.89
N THR A 303 -9.12 -3.49 9.25
CA THR A 303 -8.59 -3.70 10.61
C THR A 303 -7.23 -4.38 10.56
N THR A 304 -6.29 -3.86 11.35
CA THR A 304 -5.01 -4.52 11.64
C THR A 304 -4.40 -3.99 12.93
N ALA A 305 -3.44 -4.73 13.49
CA ALA A 305 -2.64 -4.27 14.61
C ALA A 305 -1.20 -4.76 14.46
N PRO A 306 -0.20 -3.88 14.48
CA PRO A 306 1.19 -4.28 14.43
C PRO A 306 1.62 -4.96 15.72
N LEU A 307 2.65 -5.79 15.64
CA LEU A 307 3.34 -6.32 16.80
C LEU A 307 3.93 -5.16 17.63
N ARG A 308 3.84 -5.26 18.94
CA ARG A 308 4.33 -4.21 19.85
C ARG A 308 5.84 -4.36 20.11
N VAL A 309 6.63 -4.30 19.05
CA VAL A 309 8.09 -4.37 19.14
C VAL A 309 8.62 -3.00 19.49
N ASN A 310 9.21 -2.86 20.67
CA ASN A 310 9.81 -1.58 21.09
C ASN A 310 10.99 -1.25 20.17
N GLY A 311 11.02 -0.03 19.64
CA GLY A 311 12.04 0.42 18.70
C GLY A 311 11.96 -0.25 17.30
N GLY A 312 10.89 -1.00 17.02
CA GLY A 312 10.72 -1.66 15.71
C GLY A 312 10.47 -0.66 14.58
N THR A 313 11.11 -0.91 13.42
CA THR A 313 10.99 -0.10 12.19
C THR A 313 9.74 -0.40 11.39
N GLY A 314 9.00 -1.42 11.77
CA GLY A 314 7.77 -1.90 11.14
C GLY A 314 7.26 -3.15 11.82
N SER A 315 6.30 -3.83 11.19
CA SER A 315 5.76 -5.10 11.66
C SER A 315 5.23 -5.95 10.52
N PRO A 316 5.56 -7.25 10.44
CA PRO A 316 4.77 -8.17 9.64
C PRO A 316 3.36 -8.21 10.21
N LEU A 317 2.36 -8.34 9.35
CA LEU A 317 0.96 -8.35 9.77
C LEU A 317 0.04 -8.99 8.72
N ASN A 318 -1.17 -9.31 9.15
CA ASN A 318 -2.25 -9.78 8.30
C ASN A 318 -3.44 -8.82 8.44
N PRO A 319 -3.57 -7.80 7.58
CA PRO A 319 -4.73 -6.93 7.60
C PRO A 319 -5.99 -7.66 7.12
N ILE A 320 -7.13 -7.30 7.70
CA ILE A 320 -8.42 -7.91 7.39
C ILE A 320 -9.37 -6.85 6.81
N ALA A 321 -9.96 -7.17 5.67
CA ALA A 321 -11.12 -6.48 5.13
C ALA A 321 -12.40 -7.18 5.60
N THR A 322 -13.38 -6.42 6.11
CA THR A 322 -14.70 -6.96 6.48
C THR A 322 -15.80 -6.15 5.77
N PHE A 323 -16.63 -6.85 4.99
CA PHE A 323 -17.71 -6.29 4.18
C PHE A 323 -19.08 -6.35 4.86
#